data_7ca6903192a49243f82b955a1e0be395
#
_entry.id   7ca6903192a49243f82b955a1e0be395
#
_cell.length_a   1.000
_cell.length_b   1.000
_cell.length_c   1.000
_cell.angle_alpha   90.00
_cell.angle_beta   90.00
_cell.angle_gamma   90.00
#
_symmetry.space_group_name_H-M   'P 1'
#
loop_
_entity.id
_entity.type
_entity.pdbx_description
1 polymer ?
#
loop_
_entity_poly.entity_id
_entity_poly.type
_entity_poly.pdbx_seq_one_letter_code
_entity_poly.pdbx_strand_id
1 'polypeptide(L)'
;MAAKCRTARSKWLVGVVAILLAPFLQAQSPQDDVVMRAMKDELARSMSQLRLLQMDKPYFIAYRVQDVAVQEITATLGSLTSRTGSPTHNRIVEVELRVGDYGLDNTNFFSERSFGGAAMFGGIGEGSLDNNYSQIRRELWLATDRKYKQALEDLSAKRAALKGRSGGENIPDFSKEPPNTGANVIPEDVLSHLDELEATARDLSAVFRSAPEIYRSEVRIRYSDVYTRYLNSEGTTFTRSQPLIMLEVRAETQAPDGQPIADSFAVYGRDAAALPSTDALLARVRQMSALIVKLRSSASLDRYNGPVLFEGAAAAEIFLQQFGSRLATSRSPISDNPQFEMMFSQMFERMGGASFQDKIGARVLPSFMSVRDNPSQTLFNGLALLGTSSVDDDGIKTRETVLIDHGILKNLLAARVPVSGILQSTGSRRGWGPLPSNLFVTSGKTLSSDELKQELLRRAKERGLDYALIVRRAGAGSGASIMEMARQIASRQSGSPSIPEIYKLYFDGHEEPLRGVRMSDIPVESFKEIVATGDAPALYSDELMPRVSSMLFMGFSFSSGSGLPVVSCVAPSLLFEELSLARSEGPFPPTPVSPSPLAAK
;
A
#
# COMPACT_ATOMS: atom_id res chain seq x y z
N MET A 1 -77.06 66.74 8.36
CA MET A 1 -76.99 65.55 9.17
C MET A 1 -75.76 64.80 8.75
N ALA A 2 -74.80 64.64 9.63
CA ALA A 2 -73.42 64.27 9.34
C ALA A 2 -73.19 62.76 9.20
N ALA A 3 -72.48 62.34 8.17
CA ALA A 3 -71.90 60.97 8.04
C ALA A 3 -70.38 61.05 8.13
N LYS A 4 -69.83 60.40 9.16
CA LYS A 4 -68.40 60.34 9.42
C LYS A 4 -67.71 59.31 8.47
N CYS A 5 -66.76 59.82 7.72
CA CYS A 5 -65.85 58.99 6.93
C CYS A 5 -64.67 58.48 7.81
N ARG A 6 -64.46 57.18 7.93
CA ARG A 6 -63.30 56.59 8.60
C ARG A 6 -62.28 56.15 7.53
N THR A 7 -61.14 56.80 7.57
CA THR A 7 -59.97 56.45 6.72
C THR A 7 -59.23 55.26 7.33
N ALA A 8 -59.07 54.17 6.52
CA ALA A 8 -58.23 53.04 6.86
C ALA A 8 -56.76 53.34 6.40
N ARG A 9 -55.85 53.36 7.38
CA ARG A 9 -54.42 53.43 7.11
C ARG A 9 -53.85 52.03 6.76
N SER A 10 -53.43 51.83 5.50
CA SER A 10 -52.65 50.70 5.05
C SER A 10 -51.22 50.80 5.59
N LYS A 11 -50.79 49.81 6.38
CA LYS A 11 -49.38 49.64 6.77
C LYS A 11 -48.68 48.80 5.74
N TRP A 12 -47.73 49.38 5.01
CA TRP A 12 -46.79 48.67 4.17
C TRP A 12 -45.70 48.08 5.08
N LEU A 13 -45.61 46.72 5.11
CA LEU A 13 -44.48 46.00 5.68
C LEU A 13 -43.41 45.92 4.61
N VAL A 14 -42.32 46.65 4.77
CA VAL A 14 -41.09 46.50 3.97
C VAL A 14 -40.34 45.28 4.52
N GLY A 15 -40.42 44.14 3.84
CA GLY A 15 -39.61 42.98 4.13
C GLY A 15 -38.19 43.20 3.61
N VAL A 16 -37.24 43.36 4.53
CA VAL A 16 -35.81 43.34 4.20
C VAL A 16 -35.40 41.88 3.98
N VAL A 17 -35.24 41.51 2.74
CA VAL A 17 -34.60 40.24 2.37
C VAL A 17 -33.09 40.40 2.57
N ALA A 18 -32.58 39.90 3.68
CA ALA A 18 -31.15 39.74 3.89
C ALA A 18 -30.64 38.60 3.00
N ILE A 19 -30.06 38.95 1.87
CA ILE A 19 -29.28 38.00 1.04
C ILE A 19 -27.99 37.70 1.81
N LEU A 20 -27.94 36.54 2.47
CA LEU A 20 -26.71 35.96 2.99
C LEU A 20 -25.82 35.60 1.77
N LEU A 21 -24.86 36.46 1.47
CA LEU A 21 -23.73 36.18 0.64
C LEU A 21 -22.86 35.16 1.39
N ALA A 22 -23.09 33.86 1.18
CA ALA A 22 -22.10 32.84 1.46
C ALA A 22 -20.87 33.13 0.58
N PRO A 23 -19.68 33.14 1.14
CA PRO A 23 -18.48 33.21 0.30
C PRO A 23 -18.45 31.94 -0.54
N PHE A 24 -18.74 32.05 -1.84
CA PHE A 24 -18.36 31.02 -2.78
C PHE A 24 -16.84 30.90 -2.74
N LEU A 25 -16.33 29.85 -2.09
CA LEU A 25 -14.97 29.36 -2.38
C LEU A 25 -14.96 29.10 -3.89
N GLN A 26 -14.33 29.98 -4.63
CA GLN A 26 -14.04 29.77 -6.04
C GLN A 26 -13.10 28.58 -6.12
N ALA A 27 -13.63 27.42 -6.46
CA ALA A 27 -12.81 26.32 -6.96
C ALA A 27 -11.96 26.89 -8.11
N GLN A 28 -10.65 26.90 -7.95
CA GLN A 28 -9.73 27.34 -9.00
C GLN A 28 -10.02 26.52 -10.24
N SER A 29 -10.33 27.20 -11.34
CA SER A 29 -10.54 26.50 -12.61
C SER A 29 -9.24 25.80 -13.01
N PRO A 30 -9.28 24.64 -13.68
CA PRO A 30 -8.08 23.92 -14.14
C PRO A 30 -7.13 24.75 -15.02
N GLN A 31 -7.60 25.88 -15.52
CA GLN A 31 -6.80 26.82 -16.32
C GLN A 31 -5.84 27.70 -15.48
N ASP A 32 -6.07 27.85 -14.18
CA ASP A 32 -5.26 28.72 -13.31
C ASP A 32 -4.15 27.99 -12.54
N ASP A 33 -4.00 26.67 -12.72
CA ASP A 33 -2.90 25.93 -12.08
C ASP A 33 -1.55 26.28 -12.72
N VAL A 34 -0.81 27.16 -12.04
CA VAL A 34 0.51 27.64 -12.47
C VAL A 34 1.50 26.50 -12.69
N VAL A 35 1.45 25.46 -11.84
CA VAL A 35 2.33 24.29 -11.94
C VAL A 35 2.01 23.51 -13.22
N MET A 36 0.73 23.20 -13.45
CA MET A 36 0.30 22.47 -14.64
C MET A 36 0.61 23.25 -15.92
N ARG A 37 0.45 24.58 -15.91
CA ARG A 37 0.83 25.44 -17.03
C ARG A 37 2.34 25.39 -17.30
N ALA A 38 3.17 25.49 -16.25
CA ALA A 38 4.62 25.39 -16.38
C ALA A 38 5.03 24.01 -16.94
N MET A 39 4.39 22.93 -16.49
CA MET A 39 4.61 21.58 -17.01
C MET A 39 4.27 21.47 -18.50
N LYS A 40 3.11 21.99 -18.94
CA LYS A 40 2.67 21.97 -20.35
C LYS A 40 3.64 22.71 -21.26
N ASP A 41 4.01 23.93 -20.87
CA ASP A 41 4.91 24.78 -21.67
C ASP A 41 6.32 24.19 -21.75
N GLU A 42 6.81 23.58 -20.67
CA GLU A 42 8.13 22.96 -20.68
C GLU A 42 8.13 21.63 -21.46
N LEU A 43 7.06 20.84 -21.38
CA LEU A 43 6.91 19.63 -22.19
C LEU A 43 6.94 19.97 -23.69
N ALA A 44 6.15 20.96 -24.12
CA ALA A 44 6.09 21.39 -25.51
C ALA A 44 7.47 21.90 -25.99
N ARG A 45 8.17 22.68 -25.16
CA ARG A 45 9.52 23.16 -25.47
C ARG A 45 10.52 22.00 -25.57
N SER A 46 10.52 21.08 -24.61
CA SER A 46 11.43 19.94 -24.58
C SER A 46 11.24 19.02 -25.78
N MET A 47 9.98 18.67 -26.11
CA MET A 47 9.69 17.83 -27.28
C MET A 47 10.12 18.48 -28.60
N SER A 48 10.09 19.82 -28.71
CA SER A 48 10.47 20.54 -29.95
C SER A 48 11.97 20.81 -30.06
N GLN A 49 12.65 21.09 -28.93
CA GLN A 49 14.00 21.64 -28.94
C GLN A 49 15.08 20.71 -28.39
N LEU A 50 14.71 19.72 -27.55
CA LEU A 50 15.68 18.87 -26.88
C LEU A 50 16.33 17.89 -27.87
N ARG A 51 17.53 18.23 -28.30
CA ARG A 51 18.31 17.44 -29.25
C ARG A 51 19.80 17.79 -29.19
N LEU A 52 20.63 16.79 -29.01
CA LEU A 52 22.06 16.87 -29.31
C LEU A 52 22.33 16.54 -30.78
N LEU A 53 23.39 17.13 -31.36
CA LEU A 53 23.77 16.87 -32.75
C LEU A 53 24.05 15.38 -32.95
N GLN A 54 23.45 14.79 -33.98
CA GLN A 54 23.60 13.39 -34.37
C GLN A 54 23.12 12.36 -33.32
N MET A 55 22.33 12.77 -32.31
CA MET A 55 21.76 11.88 -31.30
C MET A 55 20.25 11.72 -31.48
N ASP A 56 19.72 10.63 -30.93
CA ASP A 56 18.29 10.32 -30.92
C ASP A 56 17.51 11.39 -30.14
N LYS A 57 16.35 11.80 -30.66
CA LYS A 57 15.41 12.65 -29.94
C LYS A 57 14.63 11.84 -28.92
N PRO A 58 14.13 12.47 -27.85
CA PRO A 58 13.11 11.81 -27.04
C PRO A 58 11.87 11.53 -27.88
N TYR A 59 11.33 10.32 -27.80
CA TYR A 59 10.04 9.98 -28.40
C TYR A 59 8.92 10.09 -27.36
N PHE A 60 9.26 10.01 -26.06
CA PHE A 60 8.34 10.12 -24.95
C PHE A 60 8.95 10.93 -23.82
N ILE A 61 8.17 11.88 -23.29
CA ILE A 61 8.48 12.60 -22.06
C ILE A 61 7.20 12.65 -21.23
N ALA A 62 7.31 12.37 -19.94
CA ALA A 62 6.26 12.57 -18.95
C ALA A 62 6.78 13.38 -17.76
N TYR A 63 5.94 14.27 -17.25
CA TYR A 63 6.17 15.02 -16.02
C TYR A 63 5.13 14.61 -14.98
N ARG A 64 5.60 14.32 -13.79
CA ARG A 64 4.78 14.15 -12.59
C ARG A 64 5.27 15.12 -11.54
N VAL A 65 4.38 15.95 -11.04
CA VAL A 65 4.63 16.84 -9.90
C VAL A 65 3.65 16.49 -8.80
N GLN A 66 4.19 16.11 -7.64
CA GLN A 66 3.41 15.72 -6.47
C GLN A 66 3.66 16.73 -5.35
N ASP A 67 2.59 17.32 -4.85
CA ASP A 67 2.61 18.06 -3.59
C ASP A 67 2.21 17.10 -2.48
N VAL A 68 3.10 16.86 -1.54
CA VAL A 68 2.92 15.91 -0.43
C VAL A 68 2.81 16.71 0.86
N ALA A 69 1.68 16.56 1.56
CA ALA A 69 1.48 17.09 2.89
C ALA A 69 1.43 15.93 3.89
N VAL A 70 2.21 15.98 4.95
CA VAL A 70 2.23 14.95 6.00
C VAL A 70 2.13 15.60 7.37
N GLN A 71 1.29 15.02 8.21
CA GLN A 71 1.21 15.37 9.62
C GLN A 71 1.14 14.09 10.45
N GLU A 72 1.82 14.08 11.60
CA GLU A 72 1.88 12.91 12.46
C GLU A 72 1.66 13.30 13.93
N ILE A 73 0.90 12.46 14.62
CA ILE A 73 0.63 12.53 16.05
C ILE A 73 1.03 11.17 16.63
N THR A 74 1.84 11.18 17.68
CA THR A 74 2.13 9.97 18.45
C THR A 74 1.83 10.18 19.92
N ALA A 75 1.27 9.15 20.56
CA ALA A 75 0.92 9.16 21.97
C ALA A 75 1.28 7.83 22.65
N THR A 76 1.68 7.90 23.90
CA THR A 76 1.87 6.74 24.76
C THR A 76 1.33 7.03 26.16
N LEU A 77 0.68 6.05 26.79
CA LEU A 77 0.15 6.17 28.14
C LEU A 77 -0.68 7.46 28.35
N GLY A 78 -1.47 7.86 27.37
CA GLY A 78 -2.33 9.05 27.42
C GLY A 78 -1.61 10.39 27.24
N SER A 79 -0.31 10.37 26.94
CA SER A 79 0.51 11.56 26.73
C SER A 79 1.03 11.62 25.31
N LEU A 80 1.01 12.80 24.68
CA LEU A 80 1.68 12.99 23.40
C LEU A 80 3.19 12.86 23.56
N THR A 81 3.80 12.12 22.66
CA THR A 81 5.25 12.00 22.52
C THR A 81 5.77 12.82 21.34
N SER A 82 4.96 12.98 20.31
CA SER A 82 5.25 13.83 19.17
C SER A 82 3.96 14.39 18.55
N ARG A 83 4.06 15.59 18.03
CA ARG A 83 3.06 16.21 17.16
C ARG A 83 3.77 17.11 16.17
N THR A 84 3.54 16.89 14.89
CA THR A 84 3.97 17.85 13.87
C THR A 84 3.13 19.11 14.00
N GLY A 85 3.76 20.25 14.27
CA GLY A 85 3.06 21.52 14.55
C GLY A 85 2.33 22.09 13.33
N SER A 86 2.92 21.91 12.14
CA SER A 86 2.32 22.21 10.83
C SER A 86 2.58 21.04 9.91
N PRO A 87 1.74 20.80 8.88
CA PRO A 87 2.03 19.79 7.89
C PRO A 87 3.41 20.02 7.27
N THR A 88 4.19 18.97 7.16
CA THR A 88 5.41 19.00 6.35
C THR A 88 4.97 18.98 4.89
N HIS A 89 5.37 20.00 4.14
CA HIS A 89 5.06 20.09 2.71
C HIS A 89 6.32 19.83 1.91
N ASN A 90 6.22 18.90 0.97
CA ASN A 90 7.28 18.61 0.01
C ASN A 90 6.69 18.59 -1.40
N ARG A 91 7.41 19.18 -2.36
CA ARG A 91 7.10 19.03 -3.77
C ARG A 91 8.11 18.11 -4.42
N ILE A 92 7.60 17.07 -5.06
CA ILE A 92 8.38 16.05 -5.76
C ILE A 92 8.19 16.28 -7.26
N VAL A 93 9.28 16.42 -7.97
CA VAL A 93 9.30 16.55 -9.43
C VAL A 93 9.95 15.32 -10.03
N GLU A 94 9.19 14.58 -10.83
CA GLU A 94 9.64 13.39 -11.53
C GLU A 94 9.57 13.62 -13.04
N VAL A 95 10.65 13.26 -13.73
CA VAL A 95 10.76 13.31 -15.19
C VAL A 95 11.02 11.88 -15.69
N GLU A 96 10.10 11.34 -16.47
CA GLU A 96 10.34 10.16 -17.29
C GLU A 96 10.65 10.60 -18.72
N LEU A 97 11.75 10.07 -19.29
CA LEU A 97 12.18 10.41 -20.63
C LEU A 97 12.71 9.15 -21.32
N ARG A 98 12.27 8.96 -22.57
CA ARG A 98 12.64 7.82 -23.38
C ARG A 98 13.19 8.26 -24.73
N VAL A 99 14.34 7.65 -25.11
CA VAL A 99 15.01 7.81 -26.40
C VAL A 99 15.10 6.44 -27.10
N GLY A 100 15.12 6.45 -28.43
CA GLY A 100 14.97 5.26 -29.24
C GLY A 100 13.55 5.18 -29.80
N ASP A 101 12.88 4.07 -29.61
CA ASP A 101 11.48 3.86 -30.00
C ASP A 101 10.76 2.90 -29.04
N TYR A 102 9.47 2.62 -29.30
CA TYR A 102 8.69 1.71 -28.43
C TYR A 102 9.23 0.29 -28.39
N GLY A 103 9.91 -0.16 -29.45
CA GLY A 103 10.51 -1.51 -29.53
C GLY A 103 11.80 -1.60 -28.71
N LEU A 104 12.66 -0.58 -28.81
CA LEU A 104 13.94 -0.53 -28.11
C LEU A 104 14.26 0.89 -27.66
N ASP A 105 14.24 1.11 -26.34
CA ASP A 105 14.58 2.37 -25.72
C ASP A 105 15.64 2.23 -24.60
N ASN A 106 15.94 3.34 -23.94
CA ASN A 106 16.93 3.41 -22.86
C ASN A 106 16.49 2.75 -21.55
N THR A 107 15.22 2.35 -21.42
CA THR A 107 14.71 1.82 -20.16
C THR A 107 14.90 0.30 -20.05
N ASN A 108 14.49 -0.30 -18.93
CA ASN A 108 14.70 -1.72 -18.64
C ASN A 108 16.18 -2.13 -18.72
N PHE A 109 17.07 -1.19 -18.46
CA PHE A 109 18.52 -1.36 -18.47
C PHE A 109 19.16 -0.57 -17.33
N PHE A 110 20.21 -1.09 -16.77
CA PHE A 110 21.09 -0.35 -15.86
C PHE A 110 22.54 -0.72 -16.09
N SER A 111 23.42 0.25 -16.04
CA SER A 111 24.86 0.01 -16.08
C SER A 111 25.42 -0.05 -14.66
N GLU A 112 26.48 -0.84 -14.46
CA GLU A 112 27.20 -0.88 -13.18
C GLU A 112 27.68 0.52 -12.75
N ARG A 113 28.01 1.38 -13.72
CA ARG A 113 28.43 2.77 -13.48
C ARG A 113 27.30 3.67 -12.97
N SER A 114 26.07 3.37 -13.34
CA SER A 114 24.89 4.14 -12.91
C SER A 114 24.43 3.73 -11.51
N PHE A 115 24.97 2.63 -10.98
CA PHE A 115 24.59 2.10 -9.68
C PHE A 115 25.38 2.81 -8.57
N GLY A 116 24.68 3.46 -7.65
CA GLY A 116 25.28 4.03 -6.44
C GLY A 116 25.65 5.51 -6.50
N GLY A 117 25.27 6.26 -7.55
CA GLY A 117 25.55 7.70 -7.67
C GLY A 117 24.30 8.57 -7.80
N ALA A 118 24.53 9.89 -7.92
CA ALA A 118 23.49 10.88 -8.22
C ALA A 118 22.70 10.57 -9.51
N ALA A 119 23.26 9.78 -10.41
CA ALA A 119 22.60 9.27 -11.61
C ALA A 119 21.36 8.41 -11.29
N MET A 120 21.37 7.73 -10.16
CA MET A 120 20.27 6.91 -9.67
C MET A 120 18.99 7.71 -9.44
N PHE A 121 19.11 8.99 -9.09
CA PHE A 121 17.99 9.92 -8.84
C PHE A 121 17.81 10.97 -9.93
N GLY A 122 18.45 10.80 -11.08
CA GLY A 122 18.59 11.82 -12.11
C GLY A 122 17.30 12.38 -12.70
N GLY A 123 16.16 11.74 -12.50
CA GLY A 123 14.86 12.22 -12.96
C GLY A 123 13.90 12.63 -11.84
N ILE A 124 14.33 12.55 -10.59
CA ILE A 124 13.51 12.84 -9.41
C ILE A 124 14.24 13.88 -8.56
N GLY A 125 13.53 14.89 -8.11
CA GLY A 125 14.08 15.95 -7.27
C GLY A 125 13.03 16.60 -6.40
N GLU A 126 13.50 17.31 -5.38
CA GLU A 126 12.65 18.23 -4.62
C GLU A 126 12.44 19.50 -5.45
N GLY A 127 11.19 19.90 -5.57
CA GLY A 127 10.77 21.11 -6.26
C GLY A 127 10.52 22.27 -5.30
N SER A 128 10.52 23.48 -5.82
CA SER A 128 10.12 24.68 -5.09
C SER A 128 8.68 24.57 -4.62
N LEU A 129 8.43 24.88 -3.36
CA LEU A 129 7.08 24.89 -2.77
C LEU A 129 6.24 26.05 -3.29
N ASP A 130 6.87 27.15 -3.69
CA ASP A 130 6.18 28.29 -4.27
C ASP A 130 5.67 27.97 -5.68
N ASN A 131 4.46 28.41 -5.99
CA ASN A 131 3.88 28.29 -7.32
C ASN A 131 4.49 29.34 -8.27
N ASN A 132 5.82 29.41 -8.33
CA ASN A 132 6.55 30.31 -9.23
C ASN A 132 6.75 29.63 -10.59
N TYR A 133 6.06 30.15 -11.61
CA TYR A 133 6.07 29.61 -12.97
C TYR A 133 7.49 29.46 -13.55
N SER A 134 8.33 30.49 -13.40
CA SER A 134 9.68 30.49 -13.97
C SER A 134 10.60 29.52 -13.26
N GLN A 135 10.47 29.42 -11.93
CA GLN A 135 11.28 28.50 -11.13
C GLN A 135 10.91 27.04 -11.44
N ILE A 136 9.62 26.72 -11.49
CA ILE A 136 9.14 25.36 -11.83
C ILE A 136 9.61 24.95 -13.23
N ARG A 137 9.51 25.84 -14.22
CA ARG A 137 10.03 25.57 -15.56
C ARG A 137 11.52 25.32 -15.58
N ARG A 138 12.29 26.09 -14.80
CA ARG A 138 13.74 25.91 -14.69
C ARG A 138 14.10 24.56 -14.07
N GLU A 139 13.38 24.12 -13.04
CA GLU A 139 13.57 22.82 -12.40
C GLU A 139 13.27 21.68 -13.37
N LEU A 140 12.13 21.73 -14.06
CA LEU A 140 11.74 20.76 -15.08
C LEU A 140 12.76 20.71 -16.22
N TRP A 141 13.21 21.86 -16.72
CA TRP A 141 14.22 21.94 -17.76
C TRP A 141 15.53 21.24 -17.36
N LEU A 142 16.07 21.55 -16.16
CA LEU A 142 17.32 20.96 -15.69
C LEU A 142 17.18 19.45 -15.44
N ALA A 143 16.04 19.00 -14.89
CA ALA A 143 15.76 17.59 -14.70
C ALA A 143 15.63 16.86 -16.04
N THR A 144 14.96 17.46 -17.01
CA THR A 144 14.79 16.90 -18.36
C THR A 144 16.11 16.80 -19.11
N ASP A 145 16.96 17.84 -19.04
CA ASP A 145 18.29 17.84 -19.67
C ASP A 145 19.17 16.73 -19.10
N ARG A 146 19.24 16.62 -17.78
CA ARG A 146 20.00 15.53 -17.12
C ARG A 146 19.48 14.15 -17.54
N LYS A 147 18.15 13.97 -17.51
CA LYS A 147 17.52 12.69 -17.86
C LYS A 147 17.74 12.34 -19.33
N TYR A 148 17.74 13.31 -20.22
CA TYR A 148 18.03 13.09 -21.65
C TYR A 148 19.47 12.60 -21.87
N LYS A 149 20.46 13.24 -21.26
CA LYS A 149 21.85 12.83 -21.36
C LYS A 149 22.05 11.40 -20.83
N GLN A 150 21.47 11.11 -19.67
CA GLN A 150 21.47 9.76 -19.10
C GLN A 150 20.83 8.74 -20.04
N ALA A 151 19.67 9.07 -20.61
CA ALA A 151 18.93 8.17 -21.51
C ALA A 151 19.74 7.84 -22.79
N LEU A 152 20.51 8.79 -23.32
CA LEU A 152 21.39 8.52 -24.47
C LEU A 152 22.54 7.56 -24.11
N GLU A 153 23.15 7.73 -22.95
CA GLU A 153 24.19 6.83 -22.43
C GLU A 153 23.65 5.42 -22.20
N ASP A 154 22.50 5.32 -21.52
CA ASP A 154 21.84 4.06 -21.22
C ASP A 154 21.43 3.31 -22.51
N LEU A 155 20.87 4.00 -23.51
CA LEU A 155 20.51 3.40 -24.78
C LEU A 155 21.75 2.87 -25.54
N SER A 156 22.83 3.63 -25.53
CA SER A 156 24.09 3.22 -26.16
C SER A 156 24.67 1.98 -25.48
N ALA A 157 24.72 1.97 -24.14
CA ALA A 157 25.20 0.82 -23.37
C ALA A 157 24.30 -0.41 -23.53
N LYS A 158 22.97 -0.22 -23.52
CA LYS A 158 21.99 -1.29 -23.76
C LYS A 158 22.16 -1.91 -25.15
N ARG A 159 22.30 -1.07 -26.20
CA ARG A 159 22.55 -1.55 -27.57
C ARG A 159 23.85 -2.36 -27.65
N ALA A 160 24.89 -1.95 -26.91
CA ALA A 160 26.15 -2.70 -26.85
C ALA A 160 25.99 -4.05 -26.12
N ALA A 161 25.31 -4.06 -24.97
CA ALA A 161 25.05 -5.26 -24.18
C ALA A 161 24.19 -6.28 -24.95
N LEU A 162 23.22 -5.82 -25.73
CA LEU A 162 22.34 -6.68 -26.54
C LEU A 162 23.07 -7.34 -27.72
N LYS A 163 24.10 -6.71 -28.30
CA LYS A 163 24.89 -7.31 -29.38
C LYS A 163 25.64 -8.58 -28.97
N GLY A 164 25.96 -8.68 -27.69
CA GLY A 164 26.62 -9.88 -27.11
C GLY A 164 25.66 -10.99 -26.68
N ARG A 165 24.35 -10.77 -26.80
CA ARG A 165 23.33 -11.71 -26.33
C ARG A 165 22.65 -12.39 -27.53
N SER A 166 22.64 -13.70 -27.55
CA SER A 166 21.90 -14.50 -28.53
C SER A 166 20.59 -15.02 -27.89
N GLY A 167 19.44 -14.82 -28.56
CA GLY A 167 18.21 -15.55 -28.25
C GLY A 167 17.27 -14.91 -27.20
N GLY A 168 17.12 -13.58 -27.19
CA GLY A 168 16.07 -12.92 -26.38
C GLY A 168 14.72 -12.86 -27.11
N GLU A 169 13.60 -12.93 -26.36
CA GLU A 169 12.27 -12.60 -26.89
C GLU A 169 12.25 -11.15 -27.37
N ASN A 170 11.66 -10.91 -28.54
CA ASN A 170 11.51 -9.55 -29.09
C ASN A 170 10.28 -8.86 -28.44
N ILE A 171 10.40 -8.51 -27.16
CA ILE A 171 9.37 -7.82 -26.40
C ILE A 171 9.65 -6.32 -26.45
N PRO A 172 8.69 -5.47 -26.86
CA PRO A 172 8.85 -4.02 -26.85
C PRO A 172 9.23 -3.48 -25.46
N ASP A 173 9.98 -2.39 -25.41
CA ASP A 173 10.36 -1.76 -24.14
C ASP A 173 9.23 -0.92 -23.53
N PHE A 174 8.28 -0.48 -24.36
CA PHE A 174 7.16 0.36 -23.91
C PHE A 174 5.88 0.08 -24.70
N SER A 175 4.72 0.06 -24.04
CA SER A 175 3.42 -0.09 -24.70
C SER A 175 2.89 1.24 -25.20
N LYS A 176 2.20 1.21 -26.37
CA LYS A 176 1.40 2.34 -26.85
C LYS A 176 0.02 2.25 -26.21
N GLU A 177 -0.37 3.33 -25.53
CA GLU A 177 -1.67 3.40 -24.87
C GLU A 177 -2.44 4.62 -25.37
N PRO A 178 -3.77 4.56 -25.43
CA PRO A 178 -4.57 5.72 -25.80
C PRO A 178 -4.42 6.85 -24.78
N PRO A 179 -4.35 8.11 -25.22
CA PRO A 179 -4.30 9.24 -24.32
C PRO A 179 -5.57 9.31 -23.46
N ASN A 180 -5.39 9.73 -22.23
CA ASN A 180 -6.47 9.88 -21.27
C ASN A 180 -6.41 11.27 -20.62
N THR A 181 -7.52 11.97 -20.63
CA THR A 181 -7.70 13.21 -19.88
C THR A 181 -8.51 12.87 -18.65
N GLY A 182 -7.81 12.54 -17.57
CA GLY A 182 -8.41 12.03 -16.32
C GLY A 182 -9.22 13.08 -15.57
N ALA A 183 -9.99 12.60 -14.59
CA ALA A 183 -10.78 13.47 -13.73
C ALA A 183 -9.88 14.37 -12.88
N ASN A 184 -10.22 15.65 -12.84
CA ASN A 184 -9.62 16.59 -11.91
C ASN A 184 -10.29 16.40 -10.55
N VAL A 185 -9.54 15.92 -9.56
CA VAL A 185 -9.99 15.88 -8.17
C VAL A 185 -9.36 17.07 -7.46
N ILE A 186 -10.20 17.89 -6.86
CA ILE A 186 -9.77 19.04 -6.05
C ILE A 186 -9.44 18.49 -4.65
N PRO A 187 -8.30 18.88 -4.05
CA PRO A 187 -7.98 18.49 -2.69
C PRO A 187 -9.06 18.97 -1.72
N GLU A 188 -9.56 18.08 -0.89
CA GLU A 188 -10.39 18.47 0.26
C GLU A 188 -9.46 18.82 1.42
N ASP A 189 -9.82 19.86 2.20
CA ASP A 189 -9.07 20.22 3.40
C ASP A 189 -9.44 19.25 4.54
N VAL A 190 -8.71 18.16 4.65
CA VAL A 190 -8.91 17.13 5.69
C VAL A 190 -8.18 17.50 7.00
N LEU A 191 -7.36 18.55 7.00
CA LEU A 191 -6.55 18.96 8.15
C LEU A 191 -7.36 19.58 9.29
N SER A 192 -8.64 19.94 9.06
CA SER A 192 -9.51 20.57 10.05
C SER A 192 -9.87 19.70 11.28
N HIS A 193 -9.64 18.37 11.22
CA HIS A 193 -10.03 17.41 12.28
C HIS A 193 -8.87 16.91 13.15
N LEU A 194 -7.70 17.51 13.07
CA LEU A 194 -6.50 17.02 13.78
C LEU A 194 -6.61 17.08 15.31
N ASP A 195 -7.32 18.07 15.85
CA ASP A 195 -7.48 18.18 17.30
C ASP A 195 -8.35 17.03 17.86
N GLU A 196 -9.35 16.58 17.11
CA GLU A 196 -10.17 15.41 17.45
C GLU A 196 -9.33 14.13 17.40
N LEU A 197 -8.48 13.99 16.39
CA LEU A 197 -7.57 12.86 16.26
C LEU A 197 -6.50 12.85 17.36
N GLU A 198 -6.06 14.02 17.84
CA GLU A 198 -5.16 14.11 19.00
C GLU A 198 -5.83 13.58 20.28
N ALA A 199 -7.07 13.98 20.54
CA ALA A 199 -7.83 13.47 21.69
C ALA A 199 -7.98 11.94 21.59
N THR A 200 -8.33 11.43 20.41
CA THR A 200 -8.43 9.98 20.14
C THR A 200 -7.09 9.27 20.43
N ALA A 201 -5.95 9.80 19.97
CA ALA A 201 -4.65 9.20 20.22
C ALA A 201 -4.32 9.11 21.73
N ARG A 202 -4.64 10.17 22.49
CA ARG A 202 -4.48 10.18 23.96
C ARG A 202 -5.34 9.12 24.63
N ASP A 203 -6.63 9.05 24.27
CA ASP A 203 -7.59 8.13 24.88
C ASP A 203 -7.21 6.67 24.61
N LEU A 204 -6.87 6.34 23.37
CA LEU A 204 -6.46 4.99 23.00
C LEU A 204 -5.16 4.57 23.71
N SER A 205 -4.17 5.47 23.77
CA SER A 205 -2.91 5.17 24.44
C SER A 205 -3.02 5.08 25.97
N ALA A 206 -4.00 5.77 26.55
CA ALA A 206 -4.27 5.73 28.00
C ALA A 206 -4.72 4.34 28.50
N VAL A 207 -5.31 3.50 27.62
CA VAL A 207 -5.71 2.13 27.97
C VAL A 207 -4.55 1.31 28.54
N PHE A 208 -3.33 1.51 28.04
CA PHE A 208 -2.17 0.76 28.46
C PHE A 208 -1.64 1.12 29.88
N ARG A 209 -2.17 2.19 30.50
CA ARG A 209 -1.86 2.52 31.91
C ARG A 209 -2.31 1.42 32.88
N SER A 210 -3.36 0.69 32.53
CA SER A 210 -3.93 -0.39 33.35
C SER A 210 -3.27 -1.75 33.14
N ALA A 211 -2.26 -1.83 32.24
CA ALA A 211 -1.55 -3.06 31.92
C ALA A 211 -0.03 -2.89 32.12
N PRO A 212 0.45 -2.90 33.38
CA PRO A 212 1.87 -2.68 33.70
C PRO A 212 2.82 -3.73 33.12
N GLU A 213 2.29 -4.87 32.67
CA GLU A 213 3.00 -5.92 31.97
C GLU A 213 3.40 -5.53 30.54
N ILE A 214 2.77 -4.53 29.95
CA ILE A 214 3.08 -4.01 28.62
C ILE A 214 4.21 -2.98 28.77
N TYR A 215 5.37 -3.27 28.22
CA TYR A 215 6.58 -2.46 28.42
C TYR A 215 6.66 -1.26 27.49
N ARG A 216 6.09 -1.40 26.28
CA ARG A 216 6.04 -0.35 25.27
C ARG A 216 4.66 -0.34 24.63
N SER A 217 4.12 0.85 24.45
CA SER A 217 2.91 1.05 23.67
C SER A 217 2.98 2.38 22.93
N GLU A 218 2.42 2.42 21.75
CA GLU A 218 2.35 3.62 20.92
C GLU A 218 1.03 3.64 20.16
N VAL A 219 0.41 4.80 20.11
CA VAL A 219 -0.65 5.12 19.17
C VAL A 219 -0.10 6.17 18.23
N ARG A 220 -0.09 5.86 16.95
CA ARG A 220 0.37 6.75 15.88
C ARG A 220 -0.79 7.07 14.96
N ILE A 221 -1.02 8.34 14.70
CA ILE A 221 -1.96 8.80 13.70
C ILE A 221 -1.16 9.61 12.69
N ARG A 222 -1.19 9.18 11.44
CA ARG A 222 -0.53 9.84 10.33
C ARG A 222 -1.57 10.24 9.30
N TYR A 223 -1.64 11.52 9.03
CA TYR A 223 -2.33 12.06 7.88
C TYR A 223 -1.32 12.31 6.76
N SER A 224 -1.67 11.93 5.56
CA SER A 224 -0.92 12.29 4.34
C SER A 224 -1.90 12.64 3.23
N ASP A 225 -1.58 13.67 2.45
CA ASP A 225 -2.25 13.94 1.18
C ASP A 225 -1.19 14.08 0.09
N VAL A 226 -1.45 13.41 -1.03
CA VAL A 226 -0.59 13.45 -2.22
C VAL A 226 -1.40 14.00 -3.38
N TYR A 227 -1.19 15.27 -3.68
CA TYR A 227 -1.79 15.91 -4.84
C TYR A 227 -0.87 15.76 -6.05
N THR A 228 -1.27 14.92 -6.98
CA THR A 228 -0.51 14.59 -8.20
C THR A 228 -1.01 15.38 -9.39
N ARG A 229 -0.09 16.01 -10.10
CA ARG A 229 -0.26 16.53 -11.46
C ARG A 229 0.58 15.70 -12.40
N TYR A 230 -0.02 15.22 -13.46
CA TYR A 230 0.64 14.40 -14.48
C TYR A 230 0.30 14.85 -15.89
N LEU A 231 1.28 14.84 -16.76
CA LEU A 231 1.08 14.96 -18.21
C LEU A 231 2.22 14.27 -18.97
N ASN A 232 1.94 13.85 -20.21
CA ASN A 232 2.94 13.25 -21.08
C ASN A 232 2.82 13.73 -22.54
N SER A 233 3.83 13.40 -23.34
CA SER A 233 3.91 13.78 -24.75
C SER A 233 2.92 13.05 -25.67
N GLU A 234 2.23 12.02 -25.20
CA GLU A 234 1.15 11.34 -25.94
C GLU A 234 -0.22 12.00 -25.73
N GLY A 235 -0.30 13.06 -24.89
CA GLY A 235 -1.54 13.82 -24.67
C GLY A 235 -2.31 13.41 -23.42
N THR A 236 -1.81 12.47 -22.62
CA THR A 236 -2.41 12.13 -21.34
C THR A 236 -2.18 13.25 -20.33
N THR A 237 -3.23 13.62 -19.58
CA THR A 237 -3.15 14.61 -18.49
C THR A 237 -4.17 14.31 -17.41
N PHE A 238 -3.77 14.38 -16.13
CA PHE A 238 -4.69 14.29 -15.00
C PHE A 238 -4.18 15.02 -13.77
N THR A 239 -5.09 15.31 -12.85
CA THR A 239 -4.79 15.69 -11.48
C THR A 239 -5.54 14.76 -10.52
N ARG A 240 -4.94 14.47 -9.36
CA ARG A 240 -5.53 13.56 -8.37
C ARG A 240 -5.05 13.90 -6.98
N SER A 241 -5.97 14.00 -6.02
CA SER A 241 -5.68 14.03 -4.58
C SER A 241 -5.89 12.64 -3.98
N GLN A 242 -5.01 12.26 -3.08
CA GLN A 242 -5.05 10.96 -2.39
C GLN A 242 -4.86 11.17 -0.88
N PRO A 243 -5.88 11.72 -0.18
CA PRO A 243 -5.83 11.83 1.26
C PRO A 243 -5.90 10.44 1.90
N LEU A 244 -5.12 10.26 2.96
CA LEU A 244 -5.08 9.04 3.75
C LEU A 244 -4.80 9.36 5.21
N ILE A 245 -5.63 8.84 6.09
CA ILE A 245 -5.38 8.78 7.52
C ILE A 245 -5.07 7.33 7.87
N MET A 246 -3.94 7.11 8.52
CA MET A 246 -3.56 5.83 9.13
C MET A 246 -3.55 6.02 10.65
N LEU A 247 -4.32 5.23 11.36
CA LEU A 247 -4.24 5.11 12.82
C LEU A 247 -3.67 3.72 13.13
N GLU A 248 -2.48 3.69 13.71
CA GLU A 248 -1.78 2.48 14.12
C GLU A 248 -1.69 2.42 15.65
N VAL A 249 -1.99 1.28 16.22
CA VAL A 249 -1.78 0.98 17.64
C VAL A 249 -0.80 -0.17 17.73
N ARG A 250 0.23 -0.01 18.54
CA ARG A 250 1.26 -1.03 18.79
C ARG A 250 1.49 -1.19 20.27
N ALA A 251 1.71 -2.43 20.71
CA ALA A 251 2.09 -2.74 22.08
C ALA A 251 3.05 -3.93 22.13
N GLU A 252 3.98 -3.90 23.08
CA GLU A 252 5.04 -4.90 23.21
C GLU A 252 5.27 -5.28 24.67
N THR A 253 5.55 -6.56 24.87
CA THR A 253 5.97 -7.14 26.16
C THR A 253 6.90 -8.34 25.92
N GLN A 254 7.23 -9.07 26.98
CA GLN A 254 7.96 -10.31 26.92
C GLN A 254 7.31 -11.37 27.80
N ALA A 255 7.39 -12.61 27.38
CA ALA A 255 7.09 -13.75 28.24
C ALA A 255 8.20 -13.94 29.29
N PRO A 256 7.98 -14.74 30.37
CA PRO A 256 8.99 -15.01 31.40
C PRO A 256 10.29 -15.62 30.86
N ASP A 257 10.22 -16.36 29.75
CA ASP A 257 11.39 -16.95 29.07
C ASP A 257 12.14 -15.94 28.16
N GLY A 258 11.74 -14.66 28.16
CA GLY A 258 12.32 -13.58 27.36
C GLY A 258 11.78 -13.49 25.94
N GLN A 259 10.91 -14.41 25.51
CA GLN A 259 10.32 -14.34 24.17
C GLN A 259 9.55 -13.02 23.97
N PRO A 260 9.88 -12.23 22.95
CA PRO A 260 9.15 -11.01 22.64
C PRO A 260 7.69 -11.32 22.24
N ILE A 261 6.79 -10.50 22.72
CA ILE A 261 5.37 -10.51 22.37
C ILE A 261 5.01 -9.11 21.94
N ALA A 262 4.73 -8.92 20.66
CA ALA A 262 4.31 -7.65 20.10
C ALA A 262 3.04 -7.85 19.31
N ASP A 263 2.17 -6.86 19.38
CA ASP A 263 0.95 -6.82 18.61
C ASP A 263 0.73 -5.43 18.04
N SER A 264 0.15 -5.36 16.84
CA SER A 264 -0.22 -4.11 16.21
C SER A 264 -1.45 -4.28 15.32
N PHE A 265 -2.20 -3.23 15.17
CA PHE A 265 -3.19 -3.12 14.12
C PHE A 265 -3.20 -1.70 13.55
N ALA A 266 -3.51 -1.59 12.28
CA ALA A 266 -3.77 -0.33 11.62
C ALA A 266 -5.22 -0.27 11.13
N VAL A 267 -5.77 0.95 11.11
CA VAL A 267 -7.02 1.27 10.42
C VAL A 267 -6.76 2.48 9.54
N TYR A 268 -7.41 2.48 8.39
CA TYR A 268 -7.20 3.48 7.36
C TYR A 268 -8.52 4.14 6.99
N GLY A 269 -8.48 5.44 6.67
CA GLY A 269 -9.59 6.19 6.14
C GLY A 269 -9.11 7.27 5.18
N ARG A 270 -9.98 7.72 4.26
CA ARG A 270 -9.68 8.88 3.41
C ARG A 270 -9.93 10.20 4.13
N ASP A 271 -10.74 10.16 5.17
CA ASP A 271 -11.05 11.25 6.09
C ASP A 271 -11.28 10.70 7.50
N ALA A 272 -11.49 11.58 8.47
CA ALA A 272 -11.71 11.19 9.86
C ALA A 272 -13.04 10.43 10.08
N ALA A 273 -14.06 10.73 9.28
CA ALA A 273 -15.37 10.08 9.39
C ALA A 273 -15.36 8.63 8.86
N ALA A 274 -14.40 8.30 8.01
CA ALA A 274 -14.19 6.93 7.51
C ALA A 274 -13.47 6.02 8.53
N LEU A 275 -12.92 6.57 9.61
CA LEU A 275 -12.34 5.77 10.68
C LEU A 275 -13.44 5.17 11.57
N PRO A 276 -13.21 4.01 12.20
CA PRO A 276 -14.11 3.49 13.22
C PRO A 276 -14.29 4.51 14.36
N SER A 277 -15.45 4.48 15.02
CA SER A 277 -15.71 5.35 16.18
C SER A 277 -14.66 5.15 17.29
N THR A 278 -14.38 6.18 18.06
CA THR A 278 -13.43 6.12 19.19
C THR A 278 -13.79 4.98 20.16
N ASP A 279 -15.08 4.74 20.42
CA ASP A 279 -15.51 3.63 21.29
C ASP A 279 -15.17 2.26 20.70
N ALA A 280 -15.35 2.07 19.40
CA ALA A 280 -14.96 0.84 18.71
C ALA A 280 -13.44 0.62 18.74
N LEU A 281 -12.66 1.69 18.54
CA LEU A 281 -11.21 1.66 18.65
C LEU A 281 -10.76 1.35 20.09
N LEU A 282 -11.37 1.98 21.10
CA LEU A 282 -11.10 1.70 22.51
C LEU A 282 -11.39 0.23 22.87
N ALA A 283 -12.49 -0.32 22.39
CA ALA A 283 -12.82 -1.74 22.59
C ALA A 283 -11.73 -2.64 21.98
N ARG A 284 -11.29 -2.34 20.77
CA ARG A 284 -10.23 -3.09 20.10
C ARG A 284 -8.89 -3.00 20.81
N VAL A 285 -8.49 -1.81 21.30
CA VAL A 285 -7.26 -1.62 22.08
C VAL A 285 -7.31 -2.39 23.39
N ARG A 286 -8.46 -2.40 24.09
CA ARG A 286 -8.63 -3.19 25.32
C ARG A 286 -8.52 -4.71 25.05
N GLN A 287 -9.12 -5.21 23.96
CA GLN A 287 -8.98 -6.61 23.56
C GLN A 287 -7.53 -6.97 23.25
N MET A 288 -6.83 -6.13 22.49
CA MET A 288 -5.40 -6.28 22.19
C MET A 288 -4.56 -6.29 23.47
N SER A 289 -4.77 -5.34 24.38
CA SER A 289 -4.06 -5.28 25.67
C SER A 289 -4.27 -6.56 26.50
N ALA A 290 -5.50 -7.02 26.62
CA ALA A 290 -5.83 -8.24 27.35
C ALA A 290 -5.20 -9.49 26.70
N LEU A 291 -5.18 -9.57 25.39
CA LEU A 291 -4.58 -10.69 24.65
C LEU A 291 -3.06 -10.71 24.87
N ILE A 292 -2.36 -9.59 24.73
CA ILE A 292 -0.91 -9.50 24.94
C ILE A 292 -0.52 -9.96 26.35
N VAL A 293 -1.26 -9.50 27.38
CA VAL A 293 -1.03 -9.91 28.77
C VAL A 293 -1.26 -11.41 28.93
N LYS A 294 -2.33 -11.97 28.34
CA LYS A 294 -2.62 -13.41 28.38
C LYS A 294 -1.55 -14.23 27.67
N LEU A 295 -1.02 -13.77 26.56
CA LEU A 295 0.01 -14.47 25.78
C LEU A 295 1.33 -14.64 26.56
N ARG A 296 1.63 -13.81 27.56
CA ARG A 296 2.84 -13.95 28.40
C ARG A 296 2.90 -15.31 29.12
N SER A 297 1.76 -15.83 29.54
CA SER A 297 1.63 -17.12 30.23
C SER A 297 1.13 -18.26 29.34
N SER A 298 0.81 -17.96 28.08
CA SER A 298 0.29 -18.96 27.14
C SER A 298 1.37 -19.94 26.72
N ALA A 299 0.94 -21.15 26.33
CA ALA A 299 1.83 -22.17 25.79
C ALA A 299 2.47 -21.70 24.48
N SER A 300 3.69 -22.13 24.22
CA SER A 300 4.32 -21.99 22.90
C SER A 300 4.09 -23.25 22.08
N LEU A 301 4.00 -23.10 20.78
CA LEU A 301 3.92 -24.21 19.83
C LEU A 301 5.34 -24.71 19.54
N ASP A 302 5.62 -26.01 19.74
CA ASP A 302 6.90 -26.57 19.31
C ASP A 302 6.89 -26.80 17.78
N ARG A 303 5.98 -27.61 17.32
CA ARG A 303 5.75 -27.89 15.89
C ARG A 303 4.32 -28.36 15.70
N TYR A 304 3.73 -27.94 14.60
CA TYR A 304 2.42 -28.39 14.17
C TYR A 304 2.44 -28.71 12.68
N ASN A 305 1.84 -29.82 12.30
CA ASN A 305 1.62 -30.22 10.92
C ASN A 305 0.21 -30.75 10.79
N GLY A 306 -0.68 -29.96 10.20
CA GLY A 306 -2.09 -30.30 10.13
C GLY A 306 -2.96 -29.20 9.56
N PRO A 307 -4.30 -29.37 9.63
CA PRO A 307 -5.24 -28.41 9.08
C PRO A 307 -5.25 -27.09 9.88
N VAL A 308 -5.35 -25.99 9.15
CA VAL A 308 -5.35 -24.63 9.74
C VAL A 308 -6.47 -23.82 9.11
N LEU A 309 -7.28 -23.17 9.95
CA LEU A 309 -8.32 -22.25 9.53
C LEU A 309 -7.88 -20.79 9.75
N PHE A 310 -7.85 -20.02 8.68
CA PHE A 310 -7.74 -18.56 8.77
C PHE A 310 -9.14 -17.96 8.79
N GLU A 311 -9.53 -17.34 9.90
CA GLU A 311 -10.87 -16.76 10.07
C GLU A 311 -10.92 -15.29 9.65
N GLY A 312 -11.98 -14.90 8.94
CA GLY A 312 -12.30 -13.50 8.66
C GLY A 312 -11.18 -12.72 8.00
N ALA A 313 -10.80 -11.60 8.61
CA ALA A 313 -9.76 -10.72 8.07
C ALA A 313 -8.38 -11.38 7.97
N ALA A 314 -8.06 -12.38 8.81
CA ALA A 314 -6.80 -13.11 8.72
C ALA A 314 -6.63 -13.85 7.39
N ALA A 315 -7.73 -14.30 6.79
CA ALA A 315 -7.71 -14.93 5.48
C ALA A 315 -7.36 -13.93 4.36
N ALA A 316 -7.95 -12.73 4.39
CA ALA A 316 -7.63 -11.66 3.47
C ALA A 316 -6.18 -11.15 3.69
N GLU A 317 -5.75 -11.06 4.95
CA GLU A 317 -4.39 -10.68 5.34
C GLU A 317 -3.36 -11.63 4.75
N ILE A 318 -3.45 -12.93 5.02
CA ILE A 318 -2.48 -13.91 4.52
C ILE A 318 -2.53 -14.02 3.00
N PHE A 319 -3.72 -13.90 2.39
CA PHE A 319 -3.84 -13.89 0.94
C PHE A 319 -3.11 -12.68 0.34
N LEU A 320 -3.33 -11.49 0.87
CA LEU A 320 -2.65 -10.26 0.41
C LEU A 320 -1.13 -10.37 0.56
N GLN A 321 -0.65 -10.87 1.69
CA GLN A 321 0.78 -11.05 1.97
C GLN A 321 1.44 -12.05 1.01
N GLN A 322 0.78 -13.17 0.70
CA GLN A 322 1.37 -14.22 -0.14
C GLN A 322 1.11 -14.04 -1.64
N PHE A 323 -0.05 -13.52 -2.03
CA PHE A 323 -0.42 -13.36 -3.44
C PHE A 323 -0.31 -11.92 -3.94
N GLY A 324 -0.51 -10.91 -3.08
CA GLY A 324 -0.64 -9.51 -3.52
C GLY A 324 0.44 -9.06 -4.50
N SER A 325 1.71 -9.11 -4.11
CA SER A 325 2.81 -8.74 -4.99
C SER A 325 3.08 -9.75 -6.13
N ARG A 326 2.68 -11.02 -5.97
CA ARG A 326 2.91 -12.07 -6.97
C ARG A 326 1.92 -12.00 -8.14
N LEU A 327 0.75 -11.39 -7.92
CA LEU A 327 -0.26 -11.14 -8.96
C LEU A 327 0.07 -9.93 -9.84
N ALA A 328 1.17 -9.25 -9.57
CA ALA A 328 1.73 -8.21 -10.40
C ALA A 328 3.04 -8.67 -11.03
N THR A 329 3.36 -8.15 -12.21
CA THR A 329 4.61 -8.49 -12.91
C THR A 329 5.29 -7.23 -13.44
N SER A 330 6.61 -7.23 -13.41
CA SER A 330 7.43 -6.22 -14.05
C SER A 330 8.61 -6.89 -14.74
N ARG A 331 9.05 -6.32 -15.85
CA ARG A 331 10.21 -6.81 -16.58
C ARG A 331 11.48 -6.62 -15.76
N SER A 332 12.26 -7.66 -15.62
CA SER A 332 13.60 -7.55 -15.03
C SER A 332 14.50 -6.73 -15.95
N PRO A 333 15.19 -5.70 -15.45
CA PRO A 333 16.09 -4.93 -16.27
C PRO A 333 17.34 -5.75 -16.61
N ILE A 334 17.88 -5.54 -17.79
CA ILE A 334 19.16 -6.11 -18.22
C ILE A 334 20.30 -5.19 -17.79
N SER A 335 21.52 -5.74 -17.69
CA SER A 335 22.73 -4.99 -17.36
C SER A 335 23.84 -5.26 -18.36
N ASP A 336 24.82 -4.35 -18.43
CA ASP A 336 26.10 -4.56 -19.09
C ASP A 336 26.98 -5.61 -18.38
N ASN A 337 26.69 -5.88 -17.10
CA ASN A 337 27.35 -6.92 -16.30
C ASN A 337 26.37 -8.05 -15.92
N PRO A 338 26.51 -9.27 -16.53
CA PRO A 338 25.62 -10.39 -16.25
C PRO A 338 25.60 -10.87 -14.79
N GLN A 339 26.72 -10.76 -14.07
CA GLN A 339 26.79 -11.15 -12.66
C GLN A 339 25.98 -10.18 -11.78
N PHE A 340 26.05 -8.90 -12.11
CA PHE A 340 25.30 -7.86 -11.43
C PHE A 340 23.79 -8.00 -11.70
N GLU A 341 23.42 -8.31 -12.95
CA GLU A 341 22.04 -8.63 -13.32
C GLU A 341 21.46 -9.80 -12.51
N MET A 342 22.23 -10.89 -12.39
CA MET A 342 21.80 -12.06 -11.61
C MET A 342 21.65 -11.73 -10.11
N MET A 343 22.61 -11.01 -9.53
CA MET A 343 22.55 -10.57 -8.13
C MET A 343 21.31 -9.70 -7.89
N PHE A 344 21.01 -8.78 -8.79
CA PHE A 344 19.85 -7.91 -8.73
C PHE A 344 18.53 -8.68 -8.79
N SER A 345 18.41 -9.58 -9.77
CA SER A 345 17.22 -10.42 -9.92
C SER A 345 16.95 -11.25 -8.66
N GLN A 346 17.99 -11.88 -8.09
CA GLN A 346 17.84 -12.64 -6.83
C GLN A 346 17.44 -11.76 -5.64
N MET A 347 17.99 -10.56 -5.55
CA MET A 347 17.62 -9.63 -4.49
C MET A 347 16.15 -9.21 -4.60
N PHE A 348 15.66 -8.88 -5.81
CA PHE A 348 14.27 -8.53 -6.03
C PHE A 348 13.31 -9.69 -5.77
N GLU A 349 13.68 -10.90 -6.16
CA GLU A 349 12.90 -12.10 -5.83
C GLU A 349 12.78 -12.31 -4.32
N ARG A 350 13.86 -12.06 -3.58
CA ARG A 350 13.83 -12.15 -2.09
C ARG A 350 12.96 -11.06 -1.46
N MET A 351 12.95 -9.86 -2.04
CA MET A 351 12.19 -8.73 -1.51
C MET A 351 10.68 -8.81 -1.78
N GLY A 352 10.28 -9.24 -2.97
CA GLY A 352 8.87 -9.24 -3.40
C GLY A 352 8.29 -10.63 -3.65
N GLY A 353 9.07 -11.70 -3.44
CA GLY A 353 8.75 -13.05 -3.91
C GLY A 353 8.78 -13.16 -5.45
N ALA A 354 8.92 -14.35 -6.00
CA ALA A 354 8.85 -14.56 -7.44
C ALA A 354 7.46 -14.20 -7.99
N SER A 355 7.37 -13.52 -9.15
CA SER A 355 6.11 -13.33 -9.87
C SER A 355 5.55 -14.67 -10.32
N PHE A 356 4.23 -14.70 -10.51
CA PHE A 356 3.59 -15.85 -11.16
C PHE A 356 3.67 -15.81 -12.68
N GLN A 357 4.60 -15.07 -13.26
CA GLN A 357 4.70 -14.92 -14.72
C GLN A 357 4.88 -16.26 -15.45
N ASP A 358 5.67 -17.15 -14.89
CA ASP A 358 5.90 -18.52 -15.38
C ASP A 358 4.72 -19.48 -15.11
N LYS A 359 3.71 -19.04 -14.34
CA LYS A 359 2.54 -19.82 -13.94
C LYS A 359 1.26 -19.42 -14.69
N ILE A 360 1.34 -18.52 -15.68
CA ILE A 360 0.17 -18.17 -16.51
C ILE A 360 -0.34 -19.43 -17.21
N GLY A 361 -1.64 -19.69 -17.11
CA GLY A 361 -2.27 -20.93 -17.59
C GLY A 361 -2.21 -22.12 -16.62
N ALA A 362 -1.41 -22.04 -15.56
CA ALA A 362 -1.30 -23.09 -14.56
C ALA A 362 -2.32 -22.89 -13.41
N ARG A 363 -2.63 -23.99 -12.72
CA ARG A 363 -3.43 -23.96 -11.50
C ARG A 363 -2.60 -23.43 -10.33
N VAL A 364 -3.08 -22.38 -9.68
CA VAL A 364 -2.46 -21.73 -8.50
C VAL A 364 -3.36 -21.74 -7.26
N LEU A 365 -4.67 -21.99 -7.45
CA LEU A 365 -5.68 -22.14 -6.40
C LEU A 365 -6.59 -23.35 -6.69
N PRO A 366 -7.43 -23.79 -5.75
CA PRO A 366 -8.48 -24.76 -6.03
C PRO A 366 -9.46 -24.30 -7.11
N SER A 367 -10.03 -25.25 -7.84
CA SER A 367 -10.94 -24.95 -8.97
C SER A 367 -12.23 -24.23 -8.58
N PHE A 368 -12.59 -24.20 -7.31
CA PHE A 368 -13.76 -23.47 -6.81
C PHE A 368 -13.45 -22.01 -6.43
N MET A 369 -12.20 -21.56 -6.58
CA MET A 369 -11.77 -20.20 -6.22
C MET A 369 -11.42 -19.38 -7.45
N SER A 370 -11.79 -18.10 -7.42
CA SER A 370 -11.43 -17.10 -8.44
C SER A 370 -10.98 -15.81 -7.78
N VAL A 371 -10.12 -15.05 -8.49
CA VAL A 371 -9.58 -13.77 -7.99
C VAL A 371 -9.65 -12.72 -9.08
N ARG A 372 -10.14 -11.54 -8.72
CA ARG A 372 -10.15 -10.36 -9.58
C ARG A 372 -9.60 -9.15 -8.86
N ASP A 373 -9.02 -8.22 -9.61
CA ASP A 373 -8.70 -6.86 -9.16
C ASP A 373 -9.73 -5.89 -9.71
N ASN A 374 -10.38 -5.10 -8.85
CA ASN A 374 -11.39 -4.13 -9.28
C ASN A 374 -11.11 -2.74 -8.70
N PRO A 375 -10.35 -1.89 -9.43
CA PRO A 375 -10.02 -0.54 -9.01
C PRO A 375 -11.20 0.44 -9.03
N SER A 376 -12.33 0.09 -9.64
CA SER A 376 -13.51 0.98 -9.73
C SER A 376 -14.50 0.80 -8.59
N GLN A 377 -14.42 -0.30 -7.85
CA GLN A 377 -15.28 -0.51 -6.69
C GLN A 377 -14.77 0.32 -5.51
N THR A 378 -15.66 1.10 -4.89
CA THR A 378 -15.32 2.07 -3.84
C THR A 378 -15.62 1.57 -2.43
N LEU A 379 -16.61 0.68 -2.29
CA LEU A 379 -17.09 0.20 -0.99
C LEU A 379 -17.25 -1.32 -1.00
N PHE A 380 -17.05 -1.92 0.17
CA PHE A 380 -17.44 -3.28 0.49
C PHE A 380 -18.14 -3.31 1.85
N ASN A 381 -19.42 -3.73 1.89
CA ASN A 381 -20.24 -3.74 3.11
C ASN A 381 -20.22 -2.41 3.88
N GLY A 382 -20.24 -1.28 3.18
CA GLY A 382 -20.18 0.06 3.78
C GLY A 382 -18.77 0.55 4.15
N LEU A 383 -17.75 -0.30 4.06
CA LEU A 383 -16.35 0.06 4.33
C LEU A 383 -15.65 0.52 3.06
N ALA A 384 -14.83 1.57 3.16
CA ALA A 384 -14.09 2.12 2.03
C ALA A 384 -13.01 1.15 1.53
N LEU A 385 -12.94 0.96 0.21
CA LEU A 385 -11.86 0.27 -0.47
C LEU A 385 -10.78 1.29 -0.86
N LEU A 386 -9.60 1.11 -0.32
CA LEU A 386 -8.53 2.12 -0.38
C LEU A 386 -7.71 2.08 -1.66
N GLY A 387 -7.76 0.96 -2.38
CA GLY A 387 -7.10 0.80 -3.67
C GLY A 387 -7.82 1.47 -4.86
N THR A 388 -8.98 2.09 -4.64
CA THR A 388 -9.81 2.68 -5.69
C THR A 388 -9.09 3.81 -6.43
N SER A 389 -9.09 3.74 -7.76
CA SER A 389 -8.57 4.78 -8.65
C SER A 389 -9.19 4.67 -10.04
N SER A 390 -9.47 5.80 -10.69
CA SER A 390 -9.97 5.86 -12.07
C SER A 390 -8.85 5.81 -13.12
N VAL A 391 -7.63 6.21 -12.72
CA VAL A 391 -6.42 6.16 -13.55
C VAL A 391 -5.26 5.67 -12.69
N ASP A 392 -4.34 4.95 -13.31
CA ASP A 392 -3.09 4.57 -12.68
C ASP A 392 -2.05 5.71 -12.71
N ASP A 393 -0.85 5.46 -12.22
CA ASP A 393 0.19 6.50 -12.16
C ASP A 393 0.88 6.77 -13.51
N ASP A 394 0.59 5.99 -14.55
CA ASP A 394 0.93 6.32 -15.96
C ASP A 394 -0.20 7.07 -16.67
N GLY A 395 -1.31 7.35 -15.98
CA GLY A 395 -2.50 7.97 -16.53
C GLY A 395 -3.35 7.01 -17.36
N ILE A 396 -3.11 5.72 -17.26
CA ILE A 396 -3.90 4.70 -17.96
C ILE A 396 -5.20 4.47 -17.18
N LYS A 397 -6.32 4.43 -17.91
CA LYS A 397 -7.63 4.14 -17.33
C LYS A 397 -7.60 2.76 -16.66
N THR A 398 -7.93 2.72 -15.38
CA THR A 398 -8.02 1.46 -14.64
C THR A 398 -9.21 0.62 -15.10
N ARG A 399 -9.09 -0.69 -14.97
CA ARG A 399 -10.15 -1.64 -15.36
C ARG A 399 -10.16 -2.85 -14.45
N GLU A 400 -11.33 -3.46 -14.29
CA GLU A 400 -11.42 -4.76 -13.65
C GLU A 400 -10.62 -5.80 -14.45
N THR A 401 -9.81 -6.57 -13.74
CA THR A 401 -8.95 -7.61 -14.32
C THR A 401 -9.20 -8.94 -13.60
N VAL A 402 -9.64 -9.95 -14.35
CA VAL A 402 -9.71 -11.32 -13.83
C VAL A 402 -8.30 -11.89 -13.82
N LEU A 403 -7.79 -12.16 -12.64
CA LEU A 403 -6.43 -12.66 -12.42
C LEU A 403 -6.41 -14.19 -12.37
N ILE A 404 -7.29 -14.78 -11.57
CA ILE A 404 -7.43 -16.23 -11.42
C ILE A 404 -8.89 -16.59 -11.68
N ASP A 405 -9.12 -17.54 -12.56
CA ASP A 405 -10.44 -18.04 -12.90
C ASP A 405 -10.50 -19.55 -12.67
N HIS A 406 -11.39 -19.98 -11.77
CA HIS A 406 -11.54 -21.39 -11.38
C HIS A 406 -10.18 -22.05 -11.06
N GLY A 407 -9.36 -21.36 -10.26
CA GLY A 407 -8.04 -21.80 -9.81
C GLY A 407 -6.91 -21.64 -10.84
N ILE A 408 -7.21 -21.28 -12.09
CA ILE A 408 -6.24 -21.11 -13.18
C ILE A 408 -5.82 -19.64 -13.26
N LEU A 409 -4.52 -19.38 -13.22
CA LEU A 409 -3.98 -18.04 -13.44
C LEU A 409 -4.18 -17.61 -14.89
N LYS A 410 -4.94 -16.54 -15.12
CA LYS A 410 -5.27 -16.02 -16.45
C LYS A 410 -4.44 -14.81 -16.84
N ASN A 411 -4.25 -13.88 -15.90
CA ASN A 411 -3.56 -12.63 -16.12
C ASN A 411 -2.75 -12.23 -14.90
N LEU A 412 -1.82 -11.32 -15.12
CA LEU A 412 -1.11 -10.56 -14.09
C LEU A 412 -1.31 -9.07 -14.32
N LEU A 413 -1.20 -8.30 -13.26
CA LEU A 413 -1.22 -6.85 -13.33
C LEU A 413 0.12 -6.34 -13.86
N ALA A 414 0.08 -5.45 -14.84
CA ALA A 414 1.26 -4.89 -15.50
C ALA A 414 1.12 -3.38 -15.71
N ALA A 415 2.24 -2.67 -15.67
CA ALA A 415 2.38 -1.29 -16.10
C ALA A 415 2.68 -1.21 -17.61
N ARG A 416 3.09 -0.05 -18.10
CA ARG A 416 3.40 0.19 -19.52
C ARG A 416 4.69 -0.48 -20.03
N VAL A 417 5.42 -1.16 -19.16
CA VAL A 417 6.58 -1.97 -19.53
C VAL A 417 6.13 -3.39 -19.85
N PRO A 418 6.10 -3.81 -21.13
CA PRO A 418 5.63 -5.12 -21.52
C PRO A 418 6.48 -6.26 -20.95
N VAL A 419 5.83 -7.37 -20.65
CA VAL A 419 6.46 -8.66 -20.29
C VAL A 419 5.97 -9.75 -21.21
N SER A 420 6.65 -10.90 -21.23
CA SER A 420 6.21 -12.06 -22.03
C SER A 420 4.75 -12.42 -21.70
N GLY A 421 3.92 -12.52 -22.73
CA GLY A 421 2.49 -12.80 -22.61
C GLY A 421 1.59 -11.62 -22.23
N ILE A 422 2.13 -10.47 -21.79
CA ILE A 422 1.35 -9.28 -21.42
C ILE A 422 2.01 -8.03 -22.04
N LEU A 423 1.51 -7.65 -23.22
CA LEU A 423 2.12 -6.59 -24.04
C LEU A 423 1.53 -5.19 -23.77
N GLN A 424 0.42 -5.10 -23.05
CA GLN A 424 -0.26 -3.83 -22.76
C GLN A 424 -0.46 -3.64 -21.26
N SER A 425 -0.51 -2.38 -20.82
CA SER A 425 -0.81 -2.04 -19.43
C SER A 425 -2.21 -2.51 -19.02
N THR A 426 -2.32 -3.02 -17.82
CA THR A 426 -3.62 -3.29 -17.18
C THR A 426 -4.20 -2.06 -16.46
N GLY A 427 -3.49 -0.92 -16.46
CA GLY A 427 -3.85 0.26 -15.69
C GLY A 427 -3.58 0.07 -14.20
N SER A 428 -2.46 -0.56 -13.87
CA SER A 428 -2.19 -1.01 -12.49
C SER A 428 -0.90 -0.42 -11.90
N ARG A 429 -0.28 0.57 -12.55
CA ARG A 429 0.89 1.24 -11.95
C ARG A 429 0.47 2.05 -10.73
N ARG A 430 1.09 1.76 -9.61
CA ARG A 430 0.91 2.47 -8.34
C ARG A 430 2.27 2.74 -7.71
N GLY A 431 2.63 4.01 -7.60
CA GLY A 431 4.00 4.39 -7.25
C GLY A 431 4.99 3.95 -8.33
N TRP A 432 5.84 2.99 -8.01
CA TRP A 432 6.98 2.64 -8.88
C TRP A 432 6.77 1.42 -9.75
N GLY A 433 5.67 0.71 -9.57
CA GLY A 433 5.42 -0.50 -10.33
C GLY A 433 3.97 -0.94 -10.28
N PRO A 434 3.65 -2.02 -10.99
CA PRO A 434 2.32 -2.59 -10.96
C PRO A 434 2.01 -3.17 -9.58
N LEU A 435 0.77 -2.97 -9.13
CA LEU A 435 0.26 -3.39 -7.83
C LEU A 435 -1.24 -3.61 -7.92
N PRO A 436 -1.81 -4.58 -7.18
CA PRO A 436 -3.25 -4.68 -7.01
C PRO A 436 -3.86 -3.40 -6.46
N SER A 437 -5.11 -3.18 -6.81
CA SER A 437 -5.95 -2.12 -6.26
C SER A 437 -6.86 -2.67 -5.16
N ASN A 438 -7.93 -3.34 -5.56
CA ASN A 438 -8.87 -3.98 -4.65
C ASN A 438 -9.05 -5.44 -5.10
N LEU A 439 -8.41 -6.36 -4.39
CA LEU A 439 -8.50 -7.79 -4.67
C LEU A 439 -9.81 -8.37 -4.10
N PHE A 440 -10.47 -9.17 -4.90
CA PHE A 440 -11.65 -9.93 -4.51
C PHE A 440 -11.40 -11.41 -4.74
N VAL A 441 -11.33 -12.16 -3.66
CA VAL A 441 -11.27 -13.62 -3.65
C VAL A 441 -12.67 -14.15 -3.49
N THR A 442 -13.15 -14.92 -4.45
CA THR A 442 -14.48 -15.52 -4.45
C THR A 442 -14.39 -17.04 -4.50
N SER A 443 -15.39 -17.71 -3.99
CA SER A 443 -15.44 -19.18 -3.93
C SER A 443 -16.83 -19.71 -4.25
N GLY A 444 -16.88 -20.81 -4.97
CA GLY A 444 -18.11 -21.59 -5.20
C GLY A 444 -18.34 -22.72 -4.18
N LYS A 445 -17.44 -22.90 -3.21
CA LYS A 445 -17.56 -23.91 -2.16
C LYS A 445 -17.43 -23.25 -0.80
N THR A 446 -18.55 -22.83 -0.23
CA THR A 446 -18.60 -22.09 1.03
C THR A 446 -19.28 -22.90 2.13
N LEU A 447 -18.82 -22.70 3.36
CA LEU A 447 -19.37 -23.24 4.59
C LEU A 447 -19.60 -22.10 5.58
N SER A 448 -20.57 -22.24 6.46
CA SER A 448 -20.72 -21.33 7.60
C SER A 448 -19.53 -21.44 8.57
N SER A 449 -19.36 -20.45 9.45
CA SER A 449 -18.25 -20.46 10.43
C SER A 449 -18.24 -21.73 11.28
N ASP A 450 -19.41 -22.21 11.72
CA ASP A 450 -19.51 -23.42 12.54
C ASP A 450 -19.18 -24.68 11.74
N GLU A 451 -19.67 -24.79 10.49
CA GLU A 451 -19.32 -25.89 9.59
C GLU A 451 -17.85 -25.95 9.28
N LEU A 452 -17.19 -24.78 9.09
CA LEU A 452 -15.74 -24.69 8.90
C LEU A 452 -14.97 -25.22 10.12
N LYS A 453 -15.39 -24.87 11.33
CA LYS A 453 -14.78 -25.37 12.57
C LYS A 453 -15.00 -26.90 12.73
N GLN A 454 -16.17 -27.38 12.38
CA GLN A 454 -16.44 -28.81 12.39
C GLN A 454 -15.58 -29.57 11.36
N GLU A 455 -15.46 -29.04 10.15
CA GLU A 455 -14.62 -29.63 9.11
C GLU A 455 -13.14 -29.59 9.49
N LEU A 456 -12.67 -28.48 10.11
CA LEU A 456 -11.32 -28.34 10.65
C LEU A 456 -11.04 -29.45 11.70
N LEU A 457 -11.92 -29.62 12.67
CA LEU A 457 -11.78 -30.66 13.73
C LEU A 457 -11.88 -32.07 13.16
N ARG A 458 -12.80 -32.32 12.20
CA ARG A 458 -12.88 -33.60 11.52
C ARG A 458 -11.55 -34.01 10.90
N ARG A 459 -10.89 -33.08 10.16
CA ARG A 459 -9.61 -33.33 9.52
C ARG A 459 -8.48 -33.53 10.53
N ALA A 460 -8.46 -32.76 11.61
CA ALA A 460 -7.52 -32.97 12.70
C ALA A 460 -7.64 -34.35 13.32
N LYS A 461 -8.87 -34.81 13.55
CA LYS A 461 -9.15 -36.15 14.11
C LYS A 461 -8.71 -37.28 13.17
N GLU A 462 -8.95 -37.13 11.86
CA GLU A 462 -8.51 -38.12 10.84
C GLU A 462 -6.98 -38.26 10.78
N ARG A 463 -6.24 -37.19 11.17
CA ARG A 463 -4.77 -37.18 11.26
C ARG A 463 -4.25 -37.61 12.65
N GLY A 464 -5.12 -37.93 13.57
CA GLY A 464 -4.77 -38.34 14.95
C GLY A 464 -4.20 -37.17 15.78
N LEU A 465 -4.59 -35.93 15.47
CA LEU A 465 -4.20 -34.75 16.23
C LEU A 465 -5.14 -34.52 17.40
N ASP A 466 -4.64 -33.99 18.52
CA ASP A 466 -5.45 -33.68 19.72
C ASP A 466 -6.20 -32.34 19.59
N TYR A 467 -5.77 -31.45 18.68
CA TYR A 467 -6.35 -30.13 18.43
C TYR A 467 -6.12 -29.71 16.99
N ALA A 468 -6.84 -28.70 16.56
CA ALA A 468 -6.58 -27.97 15.31
C ALA A 468 -6.14 -26.51 15.59
N LEU A 469 -5.68 -25.80 14.56
CA LEU A 469 -5.29 -24.39 14.71
C LEU A 469 -6.26 -23.44 13.99
N ILE A 470 -6.60 -22.36 14.69
CA ILE A 470 -7.33 -21.21 14.13
C ILE A 470 -6.42 -19.99 14.18
N VAL A 471 -6.35 -19.26 13.07
CA VAL A 471 -5.62 -18.01 12.93
C VAL A 471 -6.62 -16.87 12.74
N ARG A 472 -6.61 -15.89 13.65
CA ARG A 472 -7.46 -14.68 13.60
C ARG A 472 -6.73 -13.43 13.12
N ARG A 473 -5.39 -13.48 13.11
CA ARG A 473 -4.51 -12.51 12.50
C ARG A 473 -3.20 -13.19 12.11
N ALA A 474 -2.74 -12.94 10.87
CA ALA A 474 -1.53 -13.56 10.38
C ALA A 474 -0.25 -12.88 10.92
N GLY A 475 -0.36 -11.62 11.32
CA GLY A 475 0.78 -10.86 11.81
C GLY A 475 1.74 -10.45 10.68
N ALA A 476 2.95 -10.01 11.05
CA ALA A 476 3.95 -9.62 10.06
C ALA A 476 4.46 -10.83 9.28
N GLY A 477 3.98 -11.00 8.05
CA GLY A 477 4.49 -12.01 7.11
C GLY A 477 5.83 -11.62 6.49
N SER A 478 6.38 -12.51 5.66
CA SER A 478 7.67 -12.29 4.97
C SER A 478 7.70 -11.03 4.07
N GLY A 479 6.54 -10.59 3.57
CA GLY A 479 6.41 -9.33 2.82
C GLY A 479 6.44 -8.08 3.71
N ALA A 480 5.92 -8.18 4.93
CA ALA A 480 5.96 -7.11 5.92
C ALA A 480 7.36 -6.92 6.53
N SER A 481 8.24 -7.93 6.46
CA SER A 481 9.55 -7.89 7.10
C SER A 481 10.47 -6.79 6.54
N ILE A 482 10.37 -6.48 5.25
CA ILE A 482 11.18 -5.43 4.62
C ILE A 482 10.65 -4.05 4.97
N MET A 483 9.32 -3.89 4.98
CA MET A 483 8.68 -2.66 5.43
C MET A 483 8.95 -2.41 6.91
N GLU A 484 8.81 -3.44 7.71
CA GLU A 484 9.12 -3.37 9.14
C GLU A 484 10.62 -3.10 9.36
N MET A 485 11.50 -3.75 8.60
CA MET A 485 12.94 -3.47 8.61
C MET A 485 13.23 -2.03 8.17
N ALA A 486 12.61 -1.54 7.13
CA ALA A 486 12.78 -0.17 6.65
C ALA A 486 12.21 0.85 7.66
N ARG A 487 11.06 0.58 8.28
CA ARG A 487 10.52 1.37 9.38
C ARG A 487 11.46 1.36 10.60
N GLN A 488 12.02 0.22 10.97
CA GLN A 488 13.00 0.08 12.04
C GLN A 488 14.27 0.88 11.75
N ILE A 489 14.78 0.81 10.52
CA ILE A 489 15.95 1.60 10.09
C ILE A 489 15.62 3.10 10.11
N ALA A 490 14.46 3.50 9.57
CA ALA A 490 14.06 4.90 9.47
C ALA A 490 13.73 5.52 10.83
N SER A 491 13.07 4.77 11.72
CA SER A 491 12.63 5.26 13.03
C SER A 491 13.70 5.17 14.11
N ARG A 492 14.84 4.51 13.85
CA ARG A 492 15.85 4.14 14.88
C ARG A 492 15.25 3.41 16.09
N GLN A 493 14.05 2.88 15.94
CA GLN A 493 13.35 2.12 16.98
C GLN A 493 13.43 0.64 16.66
N SER A 494 14.07 -0.11 17.55
CA SER A 494 14.06 -1.57 17.51
C SER A 494 12.73 -2.05 18.10
N GLY A 495 11.74 -2.31 17.26
CA GLY A 495 10.49 -2.94 17.68
C GLY A 495 10.45 -4.40 17.25
N SER A 496 9.81 -5.26 18.03
CA SER A 496 9.57 -6.64 17.63
C SER A 496 8.48 -6.68 16.55
N PRO A 497 8.58 -7.57 15.54
CA PRO A 497 7.52 -7.74 14.56
C PRO A 497 6.21 -8.19 15.24
N SER A 498 5.08 -7.76 14.69
CA SER A 498 3.76 -8.21 15.17
C SER A 498 3.66 -9.73 15.06
N ILE A 499 3.23 -10.38 16.13
CA ILE A 499 3.05 -11.83 16.16
C ILE A 499 1.66 -12.21 15.64
N PRO A 500 1.50 -13.41 15.06
CA PRO A 500 0.20 -13.92 14.68
C PRO A 500 -0.68 -14.19 15.90
N GLU A 501 -2.00 -14.01 15.74
CA GLU A 501 -3.01 -14.38 16.71
C GLU A 501 -3.54 -15.77 16.37
N ILE A 502 -3.12 -16.79 17.14
CA ILE A 502 -3.37 -18.20 16.87
C ILE A 502 -3.95 -18.87 18.11
N TYR A 503 -4.91 -19.77 17.90
CA TYR A 503 -5.54 -20.55 18.93
C TYR A 503 -5.48 -22.04 18.59
N LYS A 504 -5.30 -22.88 19.61
CA LYS A 504 -5.68 -24.29 19.57
C LYS A 504 -7.18 -24.39 19.73
N LEU A 505 -7.83 -25.12 18.84
CA LEU A 505 -9.22 -25.51 18.98
C LEU A 505 -9.28 -27.00 19.32
N TYR A 506 -9.79 -27.32 20.50
CA TYR A 506 -9.97 -28.69 20.97
C TYR A 506 -11.33 -29.25 20.53
N PHE A 507 -11.48 -30.58 20.60
CA PHE A 507 -12.69 -31.28 20.17
C PHE A 507 -13.94 -30.97 21.01
N ASP A 508 -13.78 -30.46 22.21
CA ASP A 508 -14.86 -29.97 23.08
C ASP A 508 -15.28 -28.51 22.77
N GLY A 509 -14.62 -27.89 21.80
CA GLY A 509 -14.87 -26.50 21.40
C GLY A 509 -14.08 -25.46 22.22
N HIS A 510 -13.24 -25.89 23.18
CA HIS A 510 -12.39 -24.99 23.94
C HIS A 510 -11.27 -24.41 23.04
N GLU A 511 -10.98 -23.12 23.23
CA GLU A 511 -9.92 -22.40 22.51
C GLU A 511 -8.83 -21.91 23.47
N GLU A 512 -7.58 -22.18 23.15
CA GLU A 512 -6.40 -21.77 23.94
C GLU A 512 -5.44 -20.96 23.06
N PRO A 513 -5.06 -19.71 23.43
CA PRO A 513 -4.14 -18.92 22.64
C PRO A 513 -2.73 -19.49 22.71
N LEU A 514 -2.02 -19.39 21.57
CA LEU A 514 -0.64 -19.80 21.40
C LEU A 514 0.26 -18.59 21.20
N ARG A 515 1.48 -18.66 21.74
CA ARG A 515 2.52 -17.66 21.50
C ARG A 515 3.68 -18.20 20.67
N GLY A 516 4.44 -17.29 20.07
CA GLY A 516 5.70 -17.58 19.44
C GLY A 516 5.64 -18.44 18.18
N VAL A 517 4.51 -18.44 17.48
CA VAL A 517 4.36 -19.14 16.19
C VAL A 517 4.88 -18.26 15.08
N ARG A 518 5.62 -18.84 14.15
CA ARG A 518 6.14 -18.15 12.96
C ARG A 518 5.30 -18.50 11.72
N MET A 519 4.81 -17.46 11.04
CA MET A 519 3.94 -17.57 9.86
C MET A 519 4.69 -17.28 8.54
N SER A 520 5.97 -16.89 8.61
CA SER A 520 6.75 -16.44 7.45
C SER A 520 7.04 -17.54 6.41
N ASP A 521 6.86 -18.79 6.78
CA ASP A 521 7.31 -19.94 5.98
C ASP A 521 6.16 -20.68 5.30
N ILE A 522 4.97 -20.06 5.16
CA ILE A 522 3.86 -20.67 4.42
C ILE A 522 4.16 -20.62 2.92
N PRO A 523 4.42 -21.78 2.26
CA PRO A 523 4.64 -21.81 0.84
C PRO A 523 3.39 -21.37 0.08
N VAL A 524 3.55 -20.60 -0.99
CA VAL A 524 2.42 -20.20 -1.83
C VAL A 524 1.73 -21.41 -2.48
N GLU A 525 2.42 -22.50 -2.64
CA GLU A 525 1.91 -23.78 -3.14
C GLU A 525 0.83 -24.36 -2.22
N SER A 526 0.91 -24.10 -0.91
CA SER A 526 -0.10 -24.56 0.07
C SER A 526 -1.49 -24.01 -0.20
N PHE A 527 -1.58 -22.87 -0.90
CA PHE A 527 -2.88 -22.31 -1.29
C PHE A 527 -3.65 -23.16 -2.30
N LYS A 528 -2.98 -24.05 -3.03
CA LYS A 528 -3.64 -25.04 -3.89
C LYS A 528 -4.41 -26.10 -3.08
N GLU A 529 -4.03 -26.26 -1.82
CA GLU A 529 -4.56 -27.26 -0.90
C GLU A 529 -5.61 -26.67 0.08
N ILE A 530 -6.19 -25.52 -0.28
CA ILE A 530 -7.39 -25.01 0.42
C ILE A 530 -8.56 -25.92 0.08
N VAL A 531 -9.26 -26.42 1.10
CA VAL A 531 -10.29 -27.44 0.97
C VAL A 531 -11.71 -26.93 1.10
N ALA A 532 -11.88 -25.80 1.78
CA ALA A 532 -13.15 -25.11 1.94
C ALA A 532 -12.91 -23.62 2.26
N THR A 533 -13.92 -22.80 2.06
CA THR A 533 -13.93 -21.39 2.38
C THR A 533 -15.16 -20.99 3.16
N GLY A 534 -15.11 -19.86 3.87
CA GLY A 534 -16.26 -19.29 4.57
C GLY A 534 -17.29 -18.67 3.61
N ASP A 535 -18.51 -18.50 4.09
CA ASP A 535 -19.60 -17.82 3.38
C ASP A 535 -19.62 -16.30 3.59
N ALA A 536 -18.89 -15.79 4.60
CA ALA A 536 -18.81 -14.39 4.96
C ALA A 536 -17.40 -13.84 4.64
N PRO A 537 -17.21 -13.15 3.51
CA PRO A 537 -15.92 -12.52 3.19
C PRO A 537 -15.66 -11.30 4.08
N ALA A 538 -14.39 -11.09 4.43
CA ALA A 538 -13.92 -10.00 5.24
C ALA A 538 -12.94 -9.11 4.46
N LEU A 539 -12.91 -7.83 4.82
CA LEU A 539 -11.99 -6.83 4.27
C LEU A 539 -10.72 -6.73 5.14
N TYR A 540 -9.59 -6.73 4.48
CA TYR A 540 -8.30 -6.33 5.04
C TYR A 540 -7.64 -5.31 4.10
N SER A 541 -7.04 -4.26 4.66
CA SER A 541 -6.31 -3.25 3.89
C SER A 541 -4.95 -3.00 4.52
N ASP A 542 -3.91 -2.92 3.70
CA ASP A 542 -2.56 -2.65 4.16
C ASP A 542 -1.72 -1.97 3.07
N GLU A 543 -0.64 -1.32 3.50
CA GLU A 543 0.38 -0.82 2.62
C GLU A 543 1.11 -2.00 1.94
N LEU A 544 1.25 -1.95 0.63
CA LEU A 544 1.94 -2.98 -0.14
C LEU A 544 3.03 -2.38 -1.01
N MET A 545 4.18 -3.05 -1.05
CA MET A 545 5.28 -2.62 -1.90
C MET A 545 5.01 -3.03 -3.34
N PRO A 546 5.03 -2.06 -4.30
CA PRO A 546 4.95 -2.39 -5.72
C PRO A 546 6.11 -3.28 -6.17
N ARG A 547 5.86 -4.12 -7.16
CA ARG A 547 6.95 -4.81 -7.85
C ARG A 547 7.75 -3.80 -8.65
N VAL A 548 8.96 -3.59 -8.20
CA VAL A 548 9.88 -2.66 -8.85
C VAL A 548 10.93 -3.40 -9.65
N SER A 549 11.24 -2.86 -10.81
CA SER A 549 12.39 -3.28 -11.60
C SER A 549 13.70 -2.60 -11.17
N SER A 550 13.65 -1.68 -10.19
CA SER A 550 14.86 -1.02 -9.70
C SER A 550 14.72 -0.57 -8.23
N MET A 551 15.80 -0.72 -7.44
CA MET A 551 15.91 -0.22 -6.07
C MET A 551 15.89 1.31 -5.96
N LEU A 552 15.93 2.00 -7.08
CA LEU A 552 15.99 3.45 -7.22
C LEU A 552 14.98 4.17 -6.34
N PHE A 553 13.81 3.60 -6.23
CA PHE A 553 12.65 4.26 -5.66
C PHE A 553 12.46 4.02 -4.16
N MET A 554 13.12 2.99 -3.58
CA MET A 554 12.95 2.68 -2.15
C MET A 554 13.44 3.80 -1.23
N GLY A 555 14.63 4.33 -1.50
CA GLY A 555 15.20 5.43 -0.71
C GLY A 555 14.38 6.71 -0.79
N PHE A 556 13.78 6.97 -1.95
CA PHE A 556 13.05 8.20 -2.22
C PHE A 556 11.67 8.25 -1.54
N SER A 557 10.90 7.16 -1.59
CA SER A 557 9.58 7.11 -0.91
C SER A 557 9.66 7.21 0.59
N PHE A 558 10.66 6.59 1.18
CA PHE A 558 10.86 6.69 2.62
C PHE A 558 11.28 8.10 3.05
N SER A 559 12.00 8.83 2.19
CA SER A 559 12.43 10.21 2.46
C SER A 559 11.33 11.24 2.18
N SER A 560 10.45 10.99 1.22
CA SER A 560 9.40 11.94 0.82
C SER A 560 8.17 11.95 1.73
N GLY A 561 8.03 10.95 2.60
CA GLY A 561 6.89 10.85 3.51
C GLY A 561 5.56 10.46 2.83
N SER A 562 5.53 10.20 1.52
CA SER A 562 4.29 9.86 0.80
C SER A 562 3.68 8.50 1.21
N GLY A 563 4.48 7.64 1.87
CA GLY A 563 4.06 6.28 2.23
C GLY A 563 4.01 5.34 1.03
N LEU A 564 3.58 4.10 1.27
CA LEU A 564 3.31 3.13 0.23
C LEU A 564 1.83 3.16 -0.17
N PRO A 565 1.51 2.69 -1.39
CA PRO A 565 0.12 2.51 -1.79
C PRO A 565 -0.60 1.51 -0.88
N VAL A 566 -1.82 1.85 -0.47
CA VAL A 566 -2.68 0.94 0.28
C VAL A 566 -3.49 0.10 -0.70
N VAL A 567 -3.52 -1.20 -0.46
CA VAL A 567 -4.29 -2.21 -1.20
C VAL A 567 -5.37 -2.76 -0.30
N SER A 568 -6.55 -2.99 -0.85
CA SER A 568 -7.64 -3.67 -0.16
C SER A 568 -7.78 -5.10 -0.67
N CYS A 569 -8.01 -6.05 0.22
CA CYS A 569 -8.30 -7.44 -0.12
C CYS A 569 -9.58 -7.89 0.57
N VAL A 570 -10.49 -8.43 -0.18
CA VAL A 570 -11.74 -9.03 0.30
C VAL A 570 -11.64 -10.54 0.06
N ALA A 571 -11.63 -11.31 1.12
CA ALA A 571 -11.54 -12.78 1.02
C ALA A 571 -12.43 -13.48 2.04
N PRO A 572 -12.97 -14.65 1.70
CA PRO A 572 -13.64 -15.53 2.66
C PRO A 572 -12.61 -16.17 3.59
N SER A 573 -13.03 -16.67 4.75
CA SER A 573 -12.20 -17.54 5.60
C SER A 573 -11.64 -18.71 4.78
N LEU A 574 -10.41 -19.14 5.07
CA LEU A 574 -9.68 -20.14 4.29
C LEU A 574 -9.31 -21.34 5.19
N LEU A 575 -9.78 -22.53 4.84
CA LEU A 575 -9.40 -23.78 5.49
C LEU A 575 -8.35 -24.51 4.65
N PHE A 576 -7.13 -24.57 5.15
CA PHE A 576 -6.02 -25.31 4.55
C PHE A 576 -6.06 -26.78 5.00
N GLU A 577 -5.76 -27.68 4.06
CA GLU A 577 -5.62 -29.12 4.32
C GLU A 577 -4.48 -29.40 5.30
N GLU A 578 -3.34 -28.75 5.08
CA GLU A 578 -2.13 -28.94 5.87
C GLU A 578 -1.24 -27.72 5.80
N LEU A 579 -0.79 -27.26 6.96
CA LEU A 579 0.32 -26.31 7.07
C LEU A 579 1.29 -26.80 8.14
N SER A 580 2.59 -26.57 7.87
CA SER A 580 3.65 -26.79 8.84
C SER A 580 3.97 -25.47 9.53
N LEU A 581 3.73 -25.40 10.84
CA LEU A 581 4.01 -24.24 11.66
C LEU A 581 5.01 -24.61 12.76
N ALA A 582 5.92 -23.70 13.04
CA ALA A 582 6.98 -23.92 14.02
C ALA A 582 7.11 -22.72 14.97
N ARG A 583 7.77 -22.97 16.10
CA ARG A 583 8.12 -21.96 17.08
C ARG A 583 9.14 -20.98 16.50
N SER A 584 9.02 -19.70 16.87
CA SER A 584 10.10 -18.72 16.68
C SER A 584 11.30 -19.11 17.53
N GLU A 585 12.48 -19.20 16.91
CA GLU A 585 13.72 -19.59 17.58
C GLU A 585 14.41 -18.37 18.21
N GLY A 586 15.07 -18.56 19.38
CA GLY A 586 15.88 -17.55 20.09
C GLY A 586 17.35 -17.57 19.68
N PRO A 587 18.22 -16.71 20.24
CA PRO A 587 18.15 -16.21 21.62
C PRO A 587 17.22 -15.00 21.80
N PHE A 588 16.47 -15.01 22.92
CA PHE A 588 15.61 -13.89 23.27
C PHE A 588 16.33 -12.92 24.20
N PRO A 589 16.03 -11.60 24.11
CA PRO A 589 16.62 -10.62 25.02
C PRO A 589 16.16 -10.88 26.47
N PRO A 590 16.99 -10.60 27.46
CA PRO A 590 16.59 -10.75 28.85
C PRO A 590 15.41 -9.82 29.18
N THR A 591 14.55 -10.29 30.11
CA THR A 591 13.44 -9.47 30.61
C THR A 591 13.99 -8.29 31.46
N PRO A 592 13.22 -7.20 31.63
CA PRO A 592 13.58 -6.10 32.49
C PRO A 592 13.89 -6.59 33.94
N VAL A 593 14.98 -6.11 34.52
CA VAL A 593 15.43 -6.52 35.87
C VAL A 593 14.51 -5.96 36.96
N SER A 594 14.03 -4.74 36.77
CA SER A 594 13.12 -4.09 37.72
C SER A 594 11.67 -4.17 37.20
N PRO A 595 10.68 -4.31 38.10
CA PRO A 595 9.28 -4.25 37.70
C PRO A 595 8.93 -2.88 37.11
N SER A 596 7.87 -2.85 36.29
CA SER A 596 7.34 -1.60 35.73
C SER A 596 6.95 -0.63 36.84
N PRO A 597 7.27 0.67 36.72
CA PRO A 597 6.81 1.67 37.69
C PRO A 597 5.28 1.79 37.75
N LEU A 598 4.57 1.30 36.73
CA LEU A 598 3.11 1.22 36.71
C LEU A 598 2.57 0.07 37.59
N ALA A 599 3.40 -0.92 37.94
CA ALA A 599 3.01 -2.05 38.81
C ALA A 599 3.02 -1.69 40.29
N ALA A 600 3.62 -0.57 40.66
CA ALA A 600 3.75 -0.11 42.04
C ALA A 600 2.53 0.75 42.48
N LYS A 601 1.33 0.14 42.55
CA LYS A 601 0.17 0.72 43.22
C LYS A 601 -0.48 -0.29 44.14
#